data_92c32ae89ca32657655cf2d647075844
#
_entry.id   92c32ae89ca32657655cf2d647075844
#
_cell.length_a   1.000
_cell.length_b   1.000
_cell.length_c   1.000
_cell.angle_alpha   90.00
_cell.angle_beta   90.00
_cell.angle_gamma   90.00
#
_symmetry.space_group_name_H-M   'P 1'
#
loop_
_entity.id
_entity.type
_entity.pdbx_description
1 polymer ?
#
loop_
_entity_poly.entity_id
_entity_poly.type
_entity_poly.pdbx_seq_one_letter_code
_entity_poly.pdbx_strand_id
1 'polypeptide(L)'
;MSPLWLAQITYVPGSHRLTKRRLAWERRTAINAASGLDRLSGRGSFRASPAELKRMGYADPVAFAVPGNTLVVGDTVGFHARGPSLRPAVRIEVWAYDRHNPFLPLAGFDIWSLTGLARWRTRIEWWLLDRLEQLGLRRNVWRPVGPITADARPQVV
;
A
#
# COMPACT_ATOMS: atom_id res chain seq x y z
N MET A 1 -31.18 -11.53 -8.01
CA MET A 1 -30.01 -10.74 -8.44
C MET A 1 -28.84 -11.11 -7.52
N SER A 2 -27.87 -11.86 -8.01
CA SER A 2 -26.72 -12.29 -7.21
C SER A 2 -25.83 -11.07 -6.91
N PRO A 3 -25.38 -10.88 -5.67
CA PRO A 3 -24.51 -9.77 -5.34
C PRO A 3 -23.22 -9.85 -6.15
N LEU A 4 -22.82 -8.74 -6.76
CA LEU A 4 -21.54 -8.58 -7.44
C LEU A 4 -20.44 -8.61 -6.37
N TRP A 5 -19.81 -9.77 -6.18
CA TRP A 5 -18.67 -9.93 -5.29
C TRP A 5 -17.44 -9.32 -5.96
N LEU A 6 -17.06 -8.15 -5.53
CA LEU A 6 -15.84 -7.49 -5.95
C LEU A 6 -14.60 -8.17 -5.35
N ALA A 7 -13.45 -7.95 -5.96
CA ALA A 7 -12.17 -8.50 -5.52
C ALA A 7 -12.00 -8.39 -4.00
N GLN A 8 -11.94 -9.54 -3.33
CA GLN A 8 -11.90 -9.61 -1.88
C GLN A 8 -10.57 -9.09 -1.37
N ILE A 9 -10.62 -8.24 -0.35
CA ILE A 9 -9.46 -7.93 0.47
C ILE A 9 -9.49 -8.92 1.64
N THR A 10 -8.39 -9.60 1.88
CA THR A 10 -8.20 -10.37 3.10
C THR A 10 -7.43 -9.52 4.10
N TYR A 11 -7.85 -9.55 5.34
CA TYR A 11 -7.23 -8.80 6.43
C TYR A 11 -7.13 -9.67 7.68
N VAL A 12 -6.05 -9.51 8.42
CA VAL A 12 -5.86 -10.19 9.69
C VAL A 12 -6.31 -9.29 10.82
N PRO A 13 -7.48 -9.56 11.48
CA PRO A 13 -8.00 -8.71 12.54
C PRO A 13 -6.98 -8.55 13.68
N GLY A 14 -6.85 -7.31 14.17
CA GLY A 14 -5.95 -6.98 15.27
C GLY A 14 -4.47 -6.89 14.89
N SER A 15 -4.10 -7.20 13.66
CA SER A 15 -2.68 -7.20 13.23
C SER A 15 -2.09 -5.80 13.05
N HIS A 16 -2.87 -4.74 13.05
CA HIS A 16 -2.39 -3.36 13.11
C HIS A 16 -1.67 -3.04 14.43
N ARG A 17 -1.95 -3.82 15.49
CA ARG A 17 -1.30 -3.63 16.78
C ARG A 17 0.11 -4.22 16.76
N LEU A 18 1.10 -3.38 17.02
CA LEU A 18 2.50 -3.79 17.07
C LEU A 18 2.80 -4.52 18.39
N THR A 19 2.72 -5.83 18.36
CA THR A 19 3.10 -6.68 19.51
C THR A 19 4.62 -6.94 19.52
N LYS A 20 5.19 -7.27 20.69
CA LYS A 20 6.60 -7.67 20.79
C LYS A 20 6.96 -8.82 19.84
N ARG A 21 6.05 -9.78 19.65
CA ARG A 21 6.23 -10.92 18.75
C ARG A 21 6.28 -10.47 17.28
N ARG A 22 5.40 -9.55 16.91
CA ARG A 22 5.40 -8.96 15.57
C ARG A 22 6.67 -8.17 15.30
N LEU A 23 7.09 -7.30 16.20
CA LEU A 23 8.32 -6.52 16.05
C LEU A 23 9.56 -7.45 15.91
N ALA A 24 9.63 -8.52 16.68
CA ALA A 24 10.68 -9.50 16.55
C ALA A 24 10.67 -10.25 15.21
N TRP A 25 9.47 -10.53 14.68
CA TRP A 25 9.30 -11.13 13.35
C TRP A 25 9.71 -10.14 12.25
N GLU A 26 9.24 -8.89 12.30
CA GLU A 26 9.59 -7.85 11.32
C GLU A 26 11.11 -7.61 11.27
N ARG A 27 11.76 -7.55 12.43
CA ARG A 27 13.23 -7.40 12.49
C ARG A 27 13.96 -8.56 11.81
N ARG A 28 13.56 -9.80 12.04
CA ARG A 28 14.15 -10.95 11.36
C ARG A 28 13.92 -10.93 9.87
N THR A 29 12.69 -10.64 9.46
CA THR A 29 12.32 -10.54 8.04
C THR A 29 13.09 -9.42 7.34
N ALA A 30 13.28 -8.27 7.98
CA ALA A 30 14.09 -7.19 7.45
C ALA A 30 15.55 -7.58 7.25
N ILE A 31 16.15 -8.30 8.22
CA ILE A 31 17.53 -8.82 8.12
C ILE A 31 17.63 -9.80 6.96
N ASN A 32 16.70 -10.75 6.84
CA ASN A 32 16.69 -11.73 5.75
C ASN A 32 16.47 -11.07 4.39
N ALA A 33 15.61 -10.07 4.30
CA ALA A 33 15.39 -9.29 3.08
C ALA A 33 16.66 -8.53 2.66
N ALA A 34 17.33 -7.89 3.62
CA ALA A 34 18.57 -7.14 3.38
C ALA A 34 19.74 -8.06 2.97
N SER A 35 19.79 -9.29 3.50
CA SER A 35 20.80 -10.28 3.12
C SER A 35 20.46 -11.06 1.84
N GLY A 36 19.34 -10.78 1.19
CA GLY A 36 18.91 -11.46 -0.02
C GLY A 36 18.28 -12.85 0.20
N LEU A 37 18.14 -13.30 1.44
CA LEU A 37 17.51 -14.59 1.77
C LEU A 37 16.00 -14.58 1.52
N ASP A 38 15.37 -13.41 1.61
CA ASP A 38 13.95 -13.21 1.28
C ASP A 38 13.80 -12.16 0.17
N ARG A 39 13.93 -12.63 -1.07
CA ARG A 39 13.84 -11.77 -2.26
C ARG A 39 12.46 -11.11 -2.43
N LEU A 40 11.39 -11.74 -1.95
CA LEU A 40 10.03 -11.20 -2.10
C LEU A 40 9.81 -10.03 -1.13
N SER A 41 10.21 -10.19 0.13
CA SER A 41 10.16 -9.11 1.12
C SER A 41 11.14 -7.98 0.79
N GLY A 42 12.26 -8.28 0.15
CA GLY A 42 13.22 -7.27 -0.32
C GLY A 42 12.69 -6.37 -1.45
N ARG A 43 11.61 -6.77 -2.13
CA ARG A 43 10.99 -6.00 -3.21
C ARG A 43 9.87 -5.06 -2.77
N GLY A 44 9.53 -5.02 -1.51
CA GLY A 44 8.44 -4.17 -1.03
C GLY A 44 7.96 -4.56 0.35
N SER A 45 6.71 -5.02 0.45
CA SER A 45 6.09 -5.35 1.73
C SER A 45 6.50 -6.73 2.23
N PHE A 46 6.72 -6.85 3.53
CA PHE A 46 6.95 -8.12 4.19
C PHE A 46 5.76 -9.07 4.02
N ARG A 47 6.05 -10.34 3.81
CA ARG A 47 5.05 -11.38 3.60
C ARG A 47 5.08 -12.37 4.74
N ALA A 48 3.96 -12.46 5.47
CA ALA A 48 3.78 -13.41 6.55
C ALA A 48 2.97 -14.63 6.06
N SER A 49 3.47 -15.81 6.32
CA SER A 49 2.74 -17.05 6.11
C SER A 49 1.67 -17.25 7.20
N PRO A 50 0.63 -18.09 6.97
CA PRO A 50 -0.34 -18.40 8.00
C PRO A 50 0.27 -18.96 9.30
N ALA A 51 1.32 -19.78 9.17
CA ALA A 51 2.04 -20.31 10.32
C ALA A 51 2.77 -19.22 11.13
N GLU A 52 3.28 -18.20 10.46
CA GLU A 52 3.91 -17.05 11.13
C GLU A 52 2.89 -16.17 11.81
N LEU A 53 1.74 -15.95 11.18
CA LEU A 53 0.63 -15.22 11.81
C LEU A 53 0.19 -15.88 13.12
N LYS A 54 0.01 -17.21 13.11
CA LYS A 54 -0.30 -17.98 14.32
C LYS A 54 0.78 -17.88 15.39
N ARG A 55 2.07 -17.98 15.00
CA ARG A 55 3.19 -17.79 15.94
C ARG A 55 3.23 -16.40 16.56
N MET A 56 2.82 -15.38 15.83
CA MET A 56 2.68 -14.02 16.33
C MET A 56 1.45 -13.84 17.22
N GLY A 57 0.52 -14.80 17.25
CA GLY A 57 -0.70 -14.78 18.06
C GLY A 57 -1.87 -14.09 17.36
N TYR A 58 -1.85 -13.97 16.04
CA TYR A 58 -2.96 -13.42 15.28
C TYR A 58 -3.94 -14.50 14.83
N ALA A 59 -5.20 -14.07 14.61
CA ALA A 59 -6.23 -14.89 14.01
C ALA A 59 -5.95 -15.17 12.53
N ASP A 60 -6.70 -16.10 11.96
CA ASP A 60 -6.63 -16.37 10.53
C ASP A 60 -7.14 -15.15 9.73
N PRO A 61 -6.62 -14.94 8.49
CA PRO A 61 -7.09 -13.87 7.61
C PRO A 61 -8.58 -14.01 7.31
N VAL A 62 -9.31 -12.92 7.40
CA VAL A 62 -10.74 -12.84 7.06
C VAL A 62 -10.89 -12.15 5.71
N ALA A 63 -11.66 -12.73 4.81
CA ALA A 63 -12.01 -12.12 3.54
C ALA A 63 -13.18 -11.15 3.73
N PHE A 64 -13.00 -9.91 3.33
CA PHE A 64 -14.06 -8.92 3.30
C PHE A 64 -14.79 -9.00 1.95
N ALA A 65 -15.88 -9.73 1.93
CA ALA A 65 -16.80 -9.75 0.81
C ALA A 65 -17.87 -8.68 1.06
N VAL A 66 -17.78 -7.56 0.36
CA VAL A 66 -18.70 -6.43 0.52
C VAL A 66 -19.48 -6.19 -0.77
N PRO A 67 -20.73 -5.71 -0.69
CA PRO A 67 -21.50 -5.31 -1.87
C PRO A 67 -20.79 -4.20 -2.67
N GLY A 68 -21.15 -4.04 -3.94
CA GLY A 68 -20.75 -2.88 -4.73
C GLY A 68 -21.14 -1.56 -4.04
N ASN A 69 -20.41 -0.51 -4.31
CA ASN A 69 -20.57 0.83 -3.70
C ASN A 69 -20.34 0.86 -2.17
N THR A 70 -19.56 -0.09 -1.64
CA THR A 70 -19.16 -0.09 -0.23
C THR A 70 -17.79 0.53 -0.09
N LEU A 71 -17.66 1.53 0.80
CA LEU A 71 -16.38 2.06 1.24
C LEU A 71 -15.84 1.20 2.38
N VAL A 72 -14.63 0.67 2.21
CA VAL A 72 -13.90 -0.03 3.27
C VAL A 72 -12.71 0.81 3.68
N VAL A 73 -12.65 1.16 4.96
CA VAL A 73 -11.51 1.88 5.54
C VAL A 73 -10.72 0.89 6.38
N GLY A 74 -9.43 0.78 6.12
CA GLY A 74 -8.55 -0.16 6.83
C GLY A 74 -7.20 0.45 7.14
N ASP A 75 -6.64 0.06 8.29
CA ASP A 75 -5.27 0.40 8.65
C ASP A 75 -4.30 -0.54 7.91
N THR A 76 -3.51 0.03 7.00
CA THR A 76 -2.56 -0.72 6.16
C THR A 76 -1.32 -1.20 6.91
N VAL A 77 -1.11 -0.80 8.16
CA VAL A 77 -0.10 -1.41 9.04
C VAL A 77 -0.47 -2.86 9.35
N GLY A 78 -1.78 -3.20 9.36
CA GLY A 78 -2.24 -4.56 9.51
C GLY A 78 -1.87 -5.46 8.33
N PHE A 79 -1.68 -6.75 8.60
CA PHE A 79 -1.47 -7.74 7.53
C PHE A 79 -2.72 -7.84 6.67
N HIS A 80 -2.54 -7.55 5.40
CA HIS A 80 -3.61 -7.61 4.41
C HIS A 80 -3.07 -8.13 3.08
N ALA A 81 -3.96 -8.71 2.30
CA ALA A 81 -3.62 -9.20 0.99
C ALA A 81 -4.80 -9.06 0.03
N ARG A 82 -4.50 -9.07 -1.25
CA ARG A 82 -5.52 -9.20 -2.27
C ARG A 82 -5.95 -10.66 -2.33
N GLY A 83 -7.22 -10.92 -2.12
CA GLY A 83 -7.81 -12.24 -2.34
C GLY A 83 -7.94 -12.57 -3.83
N PRO A 84 -8.17 -13.85 -4.16
CA PRO A 84 -8.42 -14.25 -5.54
C PRO A 84 -9.72 -13.61 -6.05
N SER A 85 -9.69 -13.13 -7.29
CA SER A 85 -10.89 -12.65 -7.98
C SER A 85 -11.35 -13.74 -8.94
N LEU A 86 -12.59 -14.22 -8.77
CA LEU A 86 -13.20 -15.22 -9.66
C LEU A 86 -13.72 -14.61 -10.95
N ARG A 87 -13.79 -13.29 -11.05
CA ARG A 87 -14.30 -12.54 -12.21
C ARG A 87 -13.45 -11.30 -12.44
N PRO A 88 -13.42 -10.74 -13.65
CA PRO A 88 -12.86 -9.41 -13.88
C PRO A 88 -13.54 -8.40 -12.96
N ALA A 89 -12.74 -7.65 -12.22
CA ALA A 89 -13.22 -6.65 -11.28
C ALA A 89 -12.38 -5.38 -11.37
N VAL A 90 -13.04 -4.24 -11.28
CA VAL A 90 -12.39 -2.92 -11.15
C VAL A 90 -12.45 -2.52 -9.69
N ARG A 91 -11.31 -2.14 -9.13
CA ARG A 91 -11.18 -1.64 -7.78
C ARG A 91 -10.54 -0.26 -7.82
N ILE A 92 -11.18 0.71 -7.19
CA ILE A 92 -10.62 2.03 -6.98
C ILE A 92 -10.05 2.07 -5.56
N GLU A 93 -8.78 2.41 -5.43
CA GLU A 93 -8.10 2.54 -4.14
C GLU A 93 -7.64 3.97 -3.95
N VAL A 94 -7.92 4.51 -2.78
CA VAL A 94 -7.40 5.79 -2.33
C VAL A 94 -6.44 5.51 -1.18
N TRP A 95 -5.19 5.88 -1.37
CA TRP A 95 -4.14 5.71 -0.37
C TRP A 95 -3.92 7.04 0.33
N ALA A 96 -4.12 7.06 1.64
CA ALA A 96 -3.74 8.17 2.49
C ALA A 96 -2.53 7.77 3.33
N TYR A 97 -1.46 8.54 3.25
CA TYR A 97 -0.27 8.35 4.05
C TYR A 97 -0.15 9.50 5.04
N ASP A 98 -0.17 9.16 6.30
CA ASP A 98 0.26 10.06 7.37
C ASP A 98 1.64 9.61 7.86
N ARG A 99 2.62 10.51 7.83
CA ARG A 99 3.93 10.31 8.43
C ARG A 99 3.99 11.16 9.68
N HIS A 100 3.87 10.49 10.81
CA HIS A 100 4.16 11.15 12.08
C HIS A 100 5.63 11.61 12.07
N ASN A 101 5.87 12.92 12.00
CA ASN A 101 7.21 13.46 12.12
C ASN A 101 7.53 13.58 13.62
N PRO A 102 8.47 12.77 14.16
CA PRO A 102 8.78 12.78 15.60
C PRO A 102 9.40 14.11 16.07
N PHE A 103 9.85 14.97 15.14
CA PHE A 103 10.41 16.28 15.43
C PHE A 103 9.37 17.42 15.40
N LEU A 104 8.14 17.13 15.01
CA LEU A 104 7.04 18.08 15.05
C LEU A 104 6.22 17.84 16.33
N PRO A 105 6.32 18.75 17.35
CA PRO A 105 5.63 18.56 18.63
C PRO A 105 4.11 18.72 18.53
N LEU A 106 3.62 19.27 17.41
CA LEU A 106 2.19 19.45 17.14
C LEU A 106 1.70 18.30 16.26
N ALA A 107 1.19 17.25 16.90
CA ALA A 107 0.54 16.15 16.20
C ALA A 107 -0.65 16.69 15.37
N GLY A 108 -0.63 16.41 14.07
CA GLY A 108 -1.73 16.75 13.16
C GLY A 108 -1.55 18.04 12.36
N PHE A 109 -0.53 18.85 12.61
CA PHE A 109 -0.24 20.03 11.78
C PHE A 109 0.89 19.71 10.78
N ASP A 110 0.53 19.15 9.65
CA ASP A 110 1.45 19.01 8.53
C ASP A 110 1.16 20.13 7.52
N ILE A 111 2.10 21.08 7.39
CA ILE A 111 2.02 22.17 6.40
C ILE A 111 1.80 21.60 4.98
N TRP A 112 2.36 20.42 4.71
CA TRP A 112 2.23 19.75 3.43
C TRP A 112 0.86 19.11 3.19
N SER A 113 0.03 18.99 4.24
CA SER A 113 -1.36 18.50 4.12
C SER A 113 -2.32 19.57 3.60
N LEU A 114 -1.91 20.83 3.58
CA LEU A 114 -2.69 21.91 2.98
C LEU A 114 -2.87 21.62 1.49
N THR A 115 -4.11 21.52 1.05
CA THR A 115 -4.51 21.04 -0.29
C THR A 115 -3.80 21.80 -1.44
N GLY A 116 -3.53 23.07 -1.27
CA GLY A 116 -2.76 23.88 -2.23
C GLY A 116 -1.29 23.46 -2.32
N LEU A 117 -0.63 23.30 -1.17
CA LEU A 117 0.78 22.93 -1.08
C LEU A 117 1.04 21.49 -1.54
N ALA A 118 0.13 20.56 -1.25
CA ALA A 118 0.22 19.19 -1.73
C ALA A 118 0.23 19.11 -3.25
N ARG A 119 -0.65 19.88 -3.93
CA ARG A 119 -0.66 19.97 -5.40
C ARG A 119 0.62 20.58 -5.98
N TRP A 120 1.14 21.63 -5.34
CA TRP A 120 2.41 22.26 -5.74
C TRP A 120 3.59 21.32 -5.58
N ARG A 121 3.67 20.61 -4.46
CA ARG A 121 4.72 19.61 -4.21
C ARG A 121 4.74 18.54 -5.30
N THR A 122 3.61 17.97 -5.64
CA THR A 122 3.50 16.95 -6.68
C THR A 122 3.95 17.48 -8.05
N ARG A 123 3.56 18.71 -8.41
CA ARG A 123 3.99 19.33 -9.67
C ARG A 123 5.50 19.58 -9.72
N ILE A 124 6.08 20.07 -8.63
CA ILE A 124 7.53 20.30 -8.53
C ILE A 124 8.29 18.98 -8.59
N GLU A 125 7.81 17.95 -7.89
CA GLU A 125 8.41 16.62 -7.90
C GLU A 125 8.42 16.01 -9.31
N TRP A 126 7.31 16.09 -10.03
CA TRP A 126 7.23 15.60 -11.41
C TRP A 126 8.13 16.39 -12.35
N TRP A 127 8.11 17.72 -12.25
CA TRP A 127 9.00 18.57 -13.02
C TRP A 127 10.47 18.24 -12.74
N LEU A 128 10.84 18.02 -11.48
CA LEU A 128 12.21 17.65 -11.11
C LEU A 128 12.60 16.29 -11.65
N LEU A 129 11.70 15.29 -11.57
CA LEU A 129 11.95 13.96 -12.14
C LEU A 129 12.19 14.02 -13.66
N ASP A 130 11.40 14.81 -14.38
CA ASP A 130 11.57 14.99 -15.82
C ASP A 130 12.90 15.70 -16.15
N ARG A 131 13.30 16.69 -15.34
CA ARG A 131 14.59 17.35 -15.51
C ARG A 131 15.77 16.42 -15.23
N LEU A 132 15.69 15.61 -14.19
CA LEU A 132 16.73 14.63 -13.88
C LEU A 132 16.85 13.57 -14.98
N GLU A 133 15.75 13.19 -15.62
CA GLU A 133 15.78 12.30 -16.77
C GLU A 133 16.42 12.96 -18.00
N GLN A 134 16.06 14.21 -18.30
CA GLN A 134 16.67 14.97 -19.41
C GLN A 134 18.18 15.13 -19.26
N LEU A 135 18.67 15.23 -18.01
CA LEU A 135 20.08 15.30 -17.67
C LEU A 135 20.77 13.92 -17.62
N GLY A 136 20.04 12.84 -17.87
CA GLY A 136 20.58 11.48 -17.79
C GLY A 136 20.94 10.99 -16.37
N LEU A 137 20.55 11.75 -15.33
CA LEU A 137 20.90 11.44 -13.94
C LEU A 137 19.97 10.41 -13.29
N ARG A 138 18.72 10.35 -13.76
CA ARG A 138 17.71 9.43 -13.22
C ARG A 138 16.65 9.14 -14.27
N ARG A 139 16.24 7.89 -14.41
CA ARG A 139 15.10 7.51 -15.25
C ARG A 139 13.79 7.81 -14.52
N ASN A 140 12.89 8.57 -15.15
CA ASN A 140 11.52 8.72 -14.65
C ASN A 140 10.68 7.54 -15.13
N VAL A 141 10.26 6.68 -14.19
CA VAL A 141 9.43 5.50 -14.46
C VAL A 141 7.94 5.82 -14.56
N TRP A 142 7.56 7.04 -14.20
CA TRP A 142 6.16 7.49 -14.23
C TRP A 142 5.89 8.30 -15.48
N ARG A 143 4.91 7.86 -16.26
CA ARG A 143 4.44 8.58 -17.44
C ARG A 143 2.97 8.93 -17.26
N PRO A 144 2.57 10.20 -17.41
CA PRO A 144 1.17 10.57 -17.42
C PRO A 144 0.51 10.01 -18.68
N VAL A 145 -0.51 9.20 -18.50
CA VAL A 145 -1.28 8.61 -19.62
C VAL A 145 -2.55 9.41 -19.96
N GLY A 146 -2.77 10.53 -19.26
CA GLY A 146 -3.99 11.33 -19.42
C GLY A 146 -5.23 10.69 -18.78
N PRO A 147 -6.41 11.24 -19.02
CA PRO A 147 -7.67 10.68 -18.57
C PRO A 147 -7.91 9.32 -19.23
N ILE A 148 -8.17 8.30 -18.43
CA ILE A 148 -8.52 6.96 -18.88
C ILE A 148 -9.87 6.56 -18.31
N THR A 149 -10.61 5.71 -19.02
CA THR A 149 -11.85 5.13 -18.53
C THR A 149 -11.55 3.93 -17.61
N ALA A 150 -12.48 3.60 -16.71
CA ALA A 150 -12.28 2.54 -15.73
C ALA A 150 -12.11 1.14 -16.36
N ASP A 151 -12.56 0.96 -17.59
CA ASP A 151 -12.46 -0.26 -18.40
C ASP A 151 -11.27 -0.27 -19.37
N ALA A 152 -10.49 0.81 -19.42
CA ALA A 152 -9.31 0.89 -20.26
C ALA A 152 -8.29 -0.19 -19.88
N ARG A 153 -7.71 -0.82 -20.89
CA ARG A 153 -6.62 -1.79 -20.66
C ARG A 153 -5.37 -1.07 -20.15
N PRO A 154 -4.61 -1.69 -19.22
CA PRO A 154 -3.35 -1.13 -18.78
C PRO A 154 -2.43 -0.88 -19.98
N GLN A 155 -1.92 0.34 -20.08
CA GLN A 155 -0.89 0.65 -21.07
C GLN A 155 0.47 0.33 -20.44
N VAL A 156 1.21 -0.58 -21.07
CA VAL A 156 2.62 -0.82 -20.75
C VAL A 156 3.42 0.10 -21.66
N VAL A 157 4.06 1.10 -21.07
CA VAL A 157 4.96 2.04 -21.75
C VAL A 157 6.40 1.56 -21.59
#